data_d71027ad1c36183f4260d85e9c28bfb7
#
_entry.id   d71027ad1c36183f4260d85e9c28bfb7
#
_cell.length_a   1.000
_cell.length_b   1.000
_cell.length_c   1.000
_cell.angle_alpha   90.00
_cell.angle_beta   90.00
_cell.angle_gamma   90.00
#
_symmetry.space_group_name_H-M   'P 1'
#
loop_
_entity.id
_entity.type
_entity.pdbx_description
1 polymer ?
#
loop_
_entity_poly.entity_id
_entity_poly.type
_entity_poly.pdbx_seq_one_letter_code
_entity_poly.pdbx_strand_id
1 'polypeptide(L)'
;MAHIWYRNADNVWTALTLDMRAVDLAVYPPRVLDAVPDSGEGARAILMLARGRAGTAWVLLAREGVRVNGLQPVAGMRALQDREEIVVDANPGIFFSAETLARIEDFPGAPQPVYCGRCRQALTAGQPGVRCPQCGLWHHQTAELPCWTYSENCSLCPQQTSLDAGFVWVPEV
;
A
#
# COMPACT_ATOMS: atom_id res chain seq x y z
N MET A 1 -0.28 -3.60 -1.15
CA MET A 1 0.17 -2.94 0.10
C MET A 1 0.39 -1.48 -0.22
N ALA A 2 -0.04 -0.59 0.69
CA ALA A 2 0.18 0.83 0.51
C ALA A 2 1.67 1.17 0.36
N HIS A 3 1.97 2.29 -0.25
CA HIS A 3 3.33 2.79 -0.45
C HIS A 3 3.34 4.31 -0.44
N ILE A 4 4.52 4.87 -0.33
CA ILE A 4 4.75 6.30 -0.53
C ILE A 4 5.69 6.51 -1.70
N TRP A 5 5.41 7.55 -2.46
CA TRP A 5 6.28 8.04 -3.52
C TRP A 5 7.09 9.22 -3.03
N TYR A 6 8.37 9.20 -3.29
CA TYR A 6 9.27 10.32 -3.03
C TYR A 6 10.30 10.46 -4.17
N ARG A 7 10.91 11.60 -4.32
CA ARG A 7 12.00 11.76 -5.29
C ARG A 7 13.33 11.37 -4.66
N ASN A 8 14.08 10.51 -5.32
CA ASN A 8 15.42 10.15 -4.87
C ASN A 8 16.46 11.26 -5.22
N ALA A 9 17.73 11.01 -4.92
CA ALA A 9 18.82 11.95 -5.20
C ALA A 9 18.97 12.32 -6.69
N ASP A 10 18.55 11.42 -7.59
CA ASP A 10 18.56 11.63 -9.04
C ASP A 10 17.27 12.31 -9.55
N ASN A 11 16.43 12.80 -8.64
CA ASN A 11 15.13 13.41 -8.94
C ASN A 11 14.14 12.46 -9.63
N VAL A 12 14.29 11.15 -9.43
CA VAL A 12 13.42 10.10 -9.97
C VAL A 12 12.41 9.67 -8.91
N TRP A 13 11.14 9.50 -9.30
CA TRP A 13 10.12 8.97 -8.42
C TRP A 13 10.45 7.54 -7.99
N THR A 14 10.51 7.33 -6.70
CA THR A 14 10.84 6.05 -6.06
C THR A 14 9.73 5.69 -5.07
N ALA A 15 9.27 4.45 -5.12
CA ALA A 15 8.25 3.95 -4.21
C ALA A 15 8.89 3.27 -2.99
N LEU A 16 8.45 3.62 -1.79
CA LEU A 16 8.73 2.90 -0.55
C LEU A 16 7.48 2.15 -0.12
N THR A 17 7.54 0.82 -0.13
CA THR A 17 6.42 -0.03 0.29
C THR A 17 6.23 0.03 1.80
N LEU A 18 4.98 0.20 2.23
CA LEU A 18 4.58 0.27 3.63
C LEU A 18 4.16 -1.13 4.10
N ASP A 19 5.07 -1.87 4.69
CA ASP A 19 4.87 -3.26 5.17
C ASP A 19 4.46 -3.31 6.66
N MET A 20 3.50 -2.49 7.04
CA MET A 20 2.95 -2.33 8.40
C MET A 20 3.88 -1.68 9.42
N ARG A 21 5.09 -1.29 9.04
CA ARG A 21 6.02 -0.52 9.90
C ARG A 21 5.71 0.97 9.82
N ALA A 22 6.12 1.70 10.85
CA ALA A 22 6.07 3.14 10.82
C ALA A 22 7.17 3.72 9.93
N VAL A 23 6.90 4.90 9.37
CA VAL A 23 7.87 5.62 8.52
C VAL A 23 8.00 7.05 9.00
N ASP A 24 9.23 7.49 9.21
CA ASP A 24 9.56 8.89 9.50
C ASP A 24 9.67 9.65 8.18
N LEU A 25 8.76 10.59 7.98
CA LEU A 25 8.71 11.48 6.81
C LEU A 25 9.42 12.82 7.06
N ALA A 26 9.88 13.08 8.28
CA ALA A 26 10.60 14.31 8.60
C ALA A 26 12.05 14.30 8.10
N VAL A 27 12.57 13.12 7.80
CA VAL A 27 13.86 12.93 7.13
C VAL A 27 13.63 12.66 5.65
N TYR A 28 14.55 13.10 4.81
CA TYR A 28 14.46 12.90 3.38
C TYR A 28 15.74 12.24 2.84
N PRO A 29 15.69 11.09 2.16
CA PRO A 29 14.49 10.28 1.86
C PRO A 29 13.80 9.72 3.10
N PRO A 30 12.50 9.37 2.99
CA PRO A 30 11.72 8.78 4.09
C PRO A 30 12.37 7.53 4.66
N ARG A 31 12.32 7.38 5.99
CA ARG A 31 13.00 6.28 6.70
C ARG A 31 12.02 5.36 7.41
N VAL A 32 12.12 4.07 7.15
CA VAL A 32 11.39 3.03 7.91
C VAL A 32 11.90 2.98 9.35
N LEU A 33 10.98 2.90 10.30
CA LEU A 33 11.26 2.81 11.73
C LEU A 33 10.99 1.40 12.24
N ASP A 34 11.85 0.90 13.11
CA ASP A 34 11.65 -0.39 13.79
C ASP A 34 10.55 -0.30 14.86
N ALA A 35 10.36 0.88 15.44
CA ALA A 35 9.28 1.17 16.38
C ALA A 35 8.80 2.61 16.22
N VAL A 36 7.55 2.87 16.60
CA VAL A 36 7.03 4.24 16.68
C VAL A 36 7.72 4.94 17.85
N PRO A 37 8.37 6.09 17.63
CA PRO A 37 9.01 6.84 18.72
C PRO A 37 7.98 7.27 19.76
N ASP A 38 8.36 7.19 21.03
CA ASP A 38 7.56 7.77 22.11
C ASP A 38 7.34 9.27 21.84
N SER A 39 6.17 9.76 22.17
CA SER A 39 5.63 11.09 21.77
C SER A 39 6.44 12.32 22.23
N GLY A 40 7.62 12.14 22.78
CA GLY A 40 8.55 13.19 23.26
C GLY A 40 9.75 13.45 22.35
N GLU A 41 10.19 12.52 21.53
CA GLU A 41 11.44 12.65 20.77
C GLU A 41 11.20 12.97 19.29
N GLY A 42 11.45 14.22 18.92
CA GLY A 42 11.97 14.65 17.60
C GLY A 42 11.17 14.40 16.33
N ALA A 43 10.33 13.41 16.26
CA ALA A 43 9.65 13.06 15.02
C ALA A 43 8.51 14.02 14.69
N ARG A 44 8.63 14.76 13.58
CA ARG A 44 7.64 15.76 13.15
C ARG A 44 6.53 15.18 12.29
N ALA A 45 6.79 14.09 11.59
CA ALA A 45 5.85 13.47 10.67
C ALA A 45 6.05 11.95 10.66
N ILE A 46 5.18 11.23 11.35
CA ILE A 46 5.20 9.76 11.41
C ILE A 46 3.98 9.22 10.69
N LEU A 47 4.22 8.39 9.68
CA LEU A 47 3.20 7.60 9.03
C LEU A 47 3.15 6.20 9.64
N MET A 48 1.99 5.77 10.10
CA MET A 48 1.80 4.47 10.73
C MET A 48 0.45 3.84 10.41
N LEU A 49 0.38 2.51 10.48
CA LEU A 49 -0.87 1.78 10.34
C LEU A 49 -1.62 1.74 11.67
N ALA A 50 -2.77 2.38 11.73
CA ALA A 50 -3.68 2.32 12.87
C ALA A 50 -4.75 1.25 12.65
N ARG A 51 -5.08 0.52 13.72
CA ARG A 51 -6.15 -0.50 13.72
C ARG A 51 -7.27 -0.06 14.66
N GLY A 52 -8.49 -0.05 14.16
CA GLY A 52 -9.67 0.34 14.92
C GLY A 52 -10.83 -0.61 14.67
N ARG A 53 -11.97 -0.36 15.32
CA ARG A 53 -13.20 -1.16 15.13
C ARG A 53 -13.74 -1.11 13.69
N ALA A 54 -13.51 -0.01 12.99
CA ALA A 54 -13.93 0.18 11.61
C ALA A 54 -12.96 -0.40 10.57
N GLY A 55 -11.83 -0.97 10.99
CA GLY A 55 -10.79 -1.51 10.10
C GLY A 55 -9.41 -0.90 10.35
N THR A 56 -8.58 -0.93 9.32
CA THR A 56 -7.23 -0.38 9.34
C THR A 56 -7.15 0.87 8.47
N ALA A 57 -6.38 1.85 8.90
CA ALA A 57 -6.10 3.06 8.14
C ALA A 57 -4.64 3.48 8.33
N TRP A 58 -4.05 4.05 7.30
CA TRP A 58 -2.77 4.74 7.42
C TRP A 58 -3.01 6.13 8.01
N VAL A 59 -2.34 6.41 9.11
CA VAL A 59 -2.49 7.65 9.86
C VAL A 59 -1.15 8.38 9.90
N LEU A 60 -1.18 9.63 9.50
CA LEU A 60 -0.08 10.57 9.66
C LEU A 60 -0.23 11.26 11.01
N LEU A 61 0.78 11.13 11.86
CA LEU A 61 0.98 11.96 13.05
C LEU A 61 1.90 13.11 12.63
N ALA A 62 1.41 14.33 12.75
CA ALA A 62 2.05 15.51 12.21
C ALA A 62 2.18 16.61 13.27
N ARG A 63 3.33 17.28 13.28
CA ARG A 63 3.56 18.51 14.06
C ARG A 63 3.53 19.72 13.11
N GLU A 64 3.87 20.87 13.67
CA GLU A 64 4.02 22.11 12.89
C GLU A 64 4.94 21.92 11.68
N GLY A 65 4.63 22.57 10.56
CA GLY A 65 5.38 22.44 9.31
C GLY A 65 4.90 21.32 8.38
N VAL A 66 3.98 20.46 8.82
CA VAL A 66 3.44 19.36 8.00
C VAL A 66 2.10 19.76 7.38
N ARG A 67 1.94 19.50 6.09
CA ARG A 67 0.70 19.73 5.34
C ARG A 67 0.31 18.51 4.53
N VAL A 68 -0.99 18.28 4.41
CA VAL A 68 -1.57 17.26 3.53
C VAL A 68 -2.48 17.97 2.55
N ASN A 69 -2.21 17.86 1.26
CA ASN A 69 -2.90 18.63 0.19
C ASN A 69 -2.97 20.13 0.52
N GLY A 70 -1.86 20.69 1.02
CA GLY A 70 -1.72 22.10 1.39
C GLY A 70 -2.31 22.50 2.75
N LEU A 71 -3.06 21.61 3.44
CA LEU A 71 -3.74 21.89 4.72
C LEU A 71 -3.01 21.24 5.90
N GLN A 72 -2.97 21.91 7.04
CA GLN A 72 -2.47 21.31 8.28
C GLN A 72 -3.41 20.23 8.79
N PRO A 73 -2.88 19.07 9.23
CA PRO A 73 -3.68 18.04 9.88
C PRO A 73 -4.35 18.55 11.15
N VAL A 74 -5.66 18.29 11.29
CA VAL A 74 -6.44 18.70 12.47
C VAL A 74 -5.94 17.93 13.70
N ALA A 75 -5.68 18.66 14.79
CA ALA A 75 -5.13 18.09 16.03
C ALA A 75 -3.85 17.25 15.83
N GLY A 76 -3.09 17.53 14.78
CA GLY A 76 -1.85 16.82 14.49
C GLY A 76 -2.04 15.40 13.95
N MET A 77 -3.22 15.04 13.48
CA MET A 77 -3.50 13.70 12.94
C MET A 77 -4.29 13.78 11.63
N ARG A 78 -3.96 12.87 10.70
CA ARG A 78 -4.71 12.70 9.45
C ARG A 78 -4.75 11.22 9.07
N ALA A 79 -5.95 10.66 8.90
CA ALA A 79 -6.12 9.41 8.19
C ALA A 79 -5.95 9.70 6.69
N LEU A 80 -4.94 9.08 6.08
CA LEU A 80 -4.60 9.34 4.69
C LEU A 80 -5.54 8.60 3.73
N GLN A 81 -5.83 9.26 2.62
CA GLN A 81 -6.53 8.71 1.48
C GLN A 81 -5.55 8.51 0.32
N ASP A 82 -5.98 7.71 -0.66
CA ASP A 82 -5.16 7.47 -1.86
C ASP A 82 -4.81 8.78 -2.57
N ARG A 83 -3.56 8.89 -3.02
CA ARG A 83 -2.98 10.01 -3.76
C ARG A 83 -2.92 11.35 -3.01
N GLU A 84 -2.93 11.32 -1.68
CA GLU A 84 -2.70 12.54 -0.91
C GLU A 84 -1.21 12.93 -0.91
N GLU A 85 -0.97 14.22 -1.14
CA GLU A 85 0.35 14.84 -1.04
C GLU A 85 0.66 15.22 0.40
N ILE A 86 1.84 14.86 0.88
CA ILE A 86 2.38 15.21 2.19
C ILE A 86 3.62 16.07 1.98
N VAL A 87 3.60 17.28 2.52
CA VAL A 87 4.74 18.19 2.51
C VAL A 87 5.21 18.39 3.95
N VAL A 88 6.49 18.17 4.20
CA VAL A 88 7.13 18.37 5.51
C VAL A 88 8.16 19.49 5.36
N ASP A 89 7.91 20.61 6.00
CA ASP A 89 8.72 21.83 5.92
C ASP A 89 8.96 22.27 4.45
N ALA A 90 10.23 22.37 4.04
CA ALA A 90 10.64 22.71 2.69
C ALA A 90 11.07 21.49 1.85
N ASN A 91 10.82 20.26 2.34
CA ASN A 91 11.15 19.07 1.59
C ASN A 91 10.23 18.91 0.35
N PRO A 92 10.70 18.21 -0.69
CA PRO A 92 9.86 17.84 -1.80
C PRO A 92 8.62 17.05 -1.33
N GLY A 93 7.50 17.21 -2.03
CA GLY A 93 6.27 16.51 -1.73
C GLY A 93 6.46 14.98 -1.76
N ILE A 94 5.81 14.32 -0.81
CA ILE A 94 5.73 12.87 -0.70
C ILE A 94 4.28 12.51 -0.97
N PHE A 95 4.01 11.52 -1.81
CA PHE A 95 2.64 11.10 -2.10
C PHE A 95 2.36 9.75 -1.46
N PHE A 96 1.26 9.67 -0.74
CA PHE A 96 0.75 8.41 -0.22
C PHE A 96 -0.11 7.73 -1.28
N SER A 97 0.07 6.42 -1.46
CA SER A 97 -0.83 5.61 -2.28
C SER A 97 -1.33 4.40 -1.51
N ALA A 98 -2.62 4.21 -1.53
CA ALA A 98 -3.29 3.02 -1.01
C ALA A 98 -3.32 1.88 -2.04
N GLU A 99 -2.75 2.09 -3.22
CA GLU A 99 -2.71 1.09 -4.28
C GLU A 99 -2.02 -0.18 -3.77
N THR A 100 -2.68 -1.30 -3.98
CA THR A 100 -2.16 -2.61 -3.62
C THR A 100 -1.84 -3.39 -4.89
N LEU A 101 -0.58 -3.78 -5.04
CA LEU A 101 -0.14 -4.58 -6.16
C LEU A 101 -0.56 -6.04 -5.98
N ALA A 102 -0.98 -6.66 -7.09
CA ALA A 102 -1.18 -8.09 -7.14
C ALA A 102 0.19 -8.80 -7.11
N ARG A 103 0.31 -9.83 -6.29
CA ARG A 103 1.51 -10.66 -6.21
C ARG A 103 1.13 -12.13 -6.12
N ILE A 104 2.04 -12.98 -6.57
CA ILE A 104 1.93 -14.42 -6.36
C ILE A 104 2.31 -14.69 -4.92
N GLU A 105 1.44 -15.42 -4.22
CA GLU A 105 1.67 -15.88 -2.86
C GLU A 105 1.05 -17.27 -2.68
N ASP A 106 1.59 -18.06 -1.76
CA ASP A 106 1.02 -19.35 -1.45
C ASP A 106 -0.33 -19.18 -0.76
N PHE A 107 -1.36 -19.86 -1.27
CA PHE A 107 -2.68 -19.82 -0.64
C PHE A 107 -2.60 -20.40 0.78
N PRO A 108 -2.95 -19.63 1.82
CA PRO A 108 -2.74 -20.04 3.22
C PRO A 108 -3.67 -21.19 3.67
N GLY A 109 -4.60 -21.59 2.81
CA GLY A 109 -5.71 -22.47 3.21
C GLY A 109 -6.83 -21.67 3.87
N ALA A 110 -7.99 -22.32 4.02
CA ALA A 110 -9.15 -21.78 4.72
C ALA A 110 -9.97 -22.93 5.36
N PRO A 111 -10.77 -22.65 6.43
CA PRO A 111 -11.65 -23.64 7.04
C PRO A 111 -12.72 -24.20 6.10
N GLN A 112 -13.10 -23.42 5.09
CA GLN A 112 -14.05 -23.80 4.06
C GLN A 112 -13.36 -23.82 2.69
N PRO A 113 -13.82 -24.66 1.74
CA PRO A 113 -13.26 -24.67 0.39
C PRO A 113 -13.32 -23.28 -0.27
N VAL A 114 -12.18 -22.81 -0.74
CA VAL A 114 -12.07 -21.58 -1.53
C VAL A 114 -11.85 -21.95 -2.98
N TYR A 115 -12.62 -21.34 -3.87
CA TYR A 115 -12.59 -21.62 -5.29
C TYR A 115 -11.98 -20.45 -6.06
N CYS A 116 -11.20 -20.76 -7.07
CA CYS A 116 -10.67 -19.76 -7.98
C CYS A 116 -11.80 -19.00 -8.68
N GLY A 117 -11.71 -17.69 -8.64
CA GLY A 117 -12.73 -16.83 -9.26
C GLY A 117 -12.90 -17.03 -10.77
N ARG A 118 -11.92 -17.60 -11.45
CA ARG A 118 -11.95 -17.79 -12.89
C ARG A 118 -12.29 -19.21 -13.33
N CYS A 119 -11.52 -20.22 -12.90
CA CYS A 119 -11.75 -21.61 -13.33
C CYS A 119 -12.70 -22.37 -12.41
N ARG A 120 -13.07 -21.81 -11.26
CA ARG A 120 -13.98 -22.40 -10.24
C ARG A 120 -13.48 -23.72 -9.64
N GLN A 121 -12.23 -24.07 -9.86
CA GLN A 121 -11.58 -25.19 -9.15
C GLN A 121 -11.15 -24.74 -7.75
N ALA A 122 -11.11 -25.69 -6.81
CA ALA A 122 -10.66 -25.39 -5.45
C ALA A 122 -9.16 -25.02 -5.40
N LEU A 123 -8.81 -24.06 -4.56
CA LEU A 123 -7.43 -23.77 -4.19
C LEU A 123 -7.01 -24.67 -3.03
N THR A 124 -5.79 -25.22 -3.14
CA THR A 124 -5.17 -26.06 -2.11
C THR A 124 -4.16 -25.24 -1.31
N ALA A 125 -4.11 -25.42 0.00
CA ALA A 125 -3.11 -24.75 0.84
C ALA A 125 -1.68 -24.99 0.32
N GLY A 126 -0.87 -23.94 0.27
CA GLY A 126 0.47 -23.94 -0.30
C GLY A 126 0.52 -23.86 -1.84
N GLN A 127 -0.62 -23.82 -2.51
CA GLN A 127 -0.66 -23.65 -3.97
C GLN A 127 -0.43 -22.17 -4.34
N PRO A 128 0.45 -21.88 -5.32
CA PRO A 128 0.66 -20.51 -5.80
C PRO A 128 -0.63 -19.92 -6.38
N GLY A 129 -0.96 -18.73 -5.93
CA GLY A 129 -2.13 -18.00 -6.37
C GLY A 129 -1.97 -16.51 -6.19
N VAL A 130 -2.97 -15.77 -6.62
CA VAL A 130 -3.06 -14.33 -6.44
C VAL A 130 -4.35 -13.98 -5.74
N ARG A 131 -4.25 -13.26 -4.66
CA ARG A 131 -5.40 -12.62 -4.03
C ARG A 131 -5.62 -11.26 -4.67
N CYS A 132 -6.80 -11.07 -5.26
CA CYS A 132 -7.15 -9.78 -5.86
C CYS A 132 -7.03 -8.66 -4.82
N PRO A 133 -6.19 -7.63 -5.05
CA PRO A 133 -5.98 -6.57 -4.07
C PRO A 133 -7.22 -5.71 -3.83
N GLN A 134 -8.14 -5.65 -4.78
CA GLN A 134 -9.35 -4.83 -4.66
C GLN A 134 -10.51 -5.60 -3.99
N CYS A 135 -10.83 -6.80 -4.45
CA CYS A 135 -12.00 -7.54 -3.96
C CYS A 135 -11.67 -8.75 -3.06
N GLY A 136 -10.39 -9.10 -2.93
CA GLY A 136 -9.94 -10.21 -2.09
C GLY A 136 -10.15 -11.62 -2.67
N LEU A 137 -10.73 -11.74 -3.87
CA LEU A 137 -10.98 -13.02 -4.52
C LEU A 137 -9.67 -13.69 -4.92
N TRP A 138 -9.55 -14.99 -4.63
CA TRP A 138 -8.38 -15.76 -5.00
C TRP A 138 -8.46 -16.33 -6.42
N HIS A 139 -7.31 -16.37 -7.07
CA HIS A 139 -7.12 -16.98 -8.40
C HIS A 139 -5.88 -17.85 -8.38
N HIS A 140 -5.87 -18.96 -9.10
CA HIS A 140 -4.65 -19.71 -9.35
C HIS A 140 -3.66 -18.87 -10.16
N GLN A 141 -2.37 -19.09 -9.91
CA GLN A 141 -1.29 -18.55 -10.73
C GLN A 141 -0.12 -19.53 -10.74
N THR A 142 -0.30 -20.63 -11.46
CA THR A 142 0.73 -21.62 -11.76
C THR A 142 0.97 -21.68 -13.27
N ALA A 143 1.97 -22.45 -13.71
CA ALA A 143 2.22 -22.65 -15.13
C ALA A 143 1.03 -23.30 -15.85
N GLU A 144 0.35 -24.25 -15.17
CA GLU A 144 -0.80 -24.99 -15.73
C GLU A 144 -2.11 -24.20 -15.60
N LEU A 145 -2.23 -23.39 -14.57
CA LEU A 145 -3.44 -22.60 -14.27
C LEU A 145 -3.10 -21.12 -14.06
N PRO A 146 -2.74 -20.37 -15.13
CA PRO A 146 -2.44 -18.95 -15.03
C PRO A 146 -3.73 -18.10 -14.93
N CYS A 147 -4.61 -18.45 -14.00
CA CYS A 147 -5.97 -17.90 -13.93
C CYS A 147 -6.01 -16.40 -13.63
N TRP A 148 -5.04 -15.88 -12.87
CA TRP A 148 -4.97 -14.44 -12.63
C TRP A 148 -4.64 -13.68 -13.91
N THR A 149 -3.56 -14.05 -14.59
CA THR A 149 -3.07 -13.37 -15.80
C THR A 149 -3.81 -13.75 -17.09
N TYR A 150 -4.78 -14.65 -17.02
CA TYR A 150 -5.54 -15.11 -18.18
C TYR A 150 -6.36 -13.98 -18.88
N SER A 151 -6.70 -12.92 -18.16
CA SER A 151 -7.51 -11.82 -18.66
C SER A 151 -6.98 -10.51 -18.08
N GLU A 152 -7.22 -9.40 -18.77
CA GLU A 152 -6.77 -8.07 -18.35
C GLU A 152 -7.34 -7.61 -17.00
N ASN A 153 -8.49 -8.13 -16.61
CA ASN A 153 -9.15 -7.76 -15.36
C ASN A 153 -9.50 -8.97 -14.50
N CYS A 154 -9.62 -8.73 -13.20
CA CYS A 154 -10.14 -9.68 -12.23
C CYS A 154 -11.52 -10.22 -12.69
N SER A 155 -11.86 -11.46 -12.31
CA SER A 155 -13.14 -12.07 -12.69
C SER A 155 -14.36 -11.44 -11.99
N LEU A 156 -14.16 -10.61 -10.97
CA LEU A 156 -15.22 -10.02 -10.14
C LEU A 156 -15.20 -8.49 -10.11
N CYS A 157 -14.05 -7.84 -10.30
CA CYS A 157 -13.91 -6.39 -10.18
C CYS A 157 -12.97 -5.83 -11.27
N PRO A 158 -12.92 -4.50 -11.47
CA PRO A 158 -12.11 -3.90 -12.54
C PRO A 158 -10.59 -3.87 -12.24
N GLN A 159 -10.11 -4.56 -11.19
CA GLN A 159 -8.69 -4.64 -10.89
C GLN A 159 -7.92 -5.27 -12.05
N GLN A 160 -6.92 -4.58 -12.55
CA GLN A 160 -6.00 -5.12 -13.56
C GLN A 160 -5.19 -6.31 -13.02
N THR A 161 -4.98 -7.31 -13.87
CA THR A 161 -4.39 -8.59 -13.46
C THR A 161 -2.89 -8.71 -13.76
N SER A 162 -2.25 -7.67 -14.25
CA SER A 162 -0.80 -7.68 -14.45
C SER A 162 -0.06 -7.86 -13.11
N LEU A 163 0.91 -8.77 -13.10
CA LEU A 163 1.81 -8.99 -11.95
C LEU A 163 3.05 -8.09 -12.03
N ASP A 164 3.48 -7.76 -13.24
CA ASP A 164 4.74 -7.04 -13.51
C ASP A 164 4.50 -5.56 -13.83
N ALA A 165 3.28 -5.08 -13.76
CA ALA A 165 2.91 -3.74 -14.21
C ALA A 165 3.49 -2.61 -13.36
N GLY A 166 4.16 -2.91 -12.27
CA GLY A 166 4.54 -1.88 -11.34
C GLY A 166 3.30 -1.16 -10.81
N PHE A 167 3.49 0.08 -10.40
CA PHE A 167 2.38 0.89 -9.89
C PHE A 167 1.57 1.47 -11.07
N VAL A 168 0.24 1.40 -10.97
CA VAL A 168 -0.66 1.98 -11.98
C VAL A 168 -0.63 3.51 -11.92
N TRP A 169 -0.46 4.05 -10.71
CA TRP A 169 -0.36 5.48 -10.50
C TRP A 169 1.05 5.87 -10.05
N VAL A 170 1.62 6.86 -10.74
CA VAL A 170 2.86 7.54 -10.37
C VAL A 170 2.54 9.02 -10.31
N PRO A 171 3.06 9.79 -9.33
CA PRO A 171 2.83 11.23 -9.29
C PRO A 171 3.29 11.91 -10.58
N GLU A 172 2.43 12.70 -11.17
CA GLU A 172 2.78 13.58 -12.30
C GLU A 172 3.43 14.86 -11.76
N VAL A 173 4.34 15.40 -12.52
CA VAL A 173 5.07 16.64 -12.18
C VAL A 173 4.42 17.81 -12.85
#